data_c100e569b977492bfb864b351d467d73
#
_entry.id   c100e569b977492bfb864b351d467d73
#
_cell.length_a   1.000
_cell.length_b   1.000
_cell.length_c   1.000
_cell.angle_alpha   90.00
_cell.angle_beta   90.00
_cell.angle_gamma   90.00
#
_symmetry.space_group_name_H-M   'P 1'
#
loop_
_entity.id
_entity.type
_entity.pdbx_description
1 polymer ?
#
loop_
_entity_poly.entity_id
_entity_poly.type
_entity_poly.pdbx_seq_one_letter_code
_entity_poly.pdbx_strand_id
1 'polypeptide(L)'
;MATNNNTILSSVYLNATNDYQQRIPNPTQSKISATIKALFDPMNKAYFNQFMDVLVNRIAFTYVRGKEWNNVLAPFKGAKVNYGSTIQEVAPKWTRAHSYDDEAETLLKLHRPEAQSWYHSQNRRDQYPITINYDELRTAFTDEYGLNSLISQIMTVPMSRDNYDEYRIMLQLLAEYNNSWGFYKHHLSGVPSDDATGKEFLKAVRTYAGKLNFPSTLYNAQSITDIPVFAKNDELVLFTTPDVQATLDVDTLAAVFNIERADIQQRTVIVDEFPIPNAVALLTTRDFFVCSDTVYQTTSFWNPQRMDTTYWLQHWGIYSVSPFVPAILFTTDEGTTVSTITQTVTGISVTADTATADAGSDVGITVALTGTITANDDDIVVAPNAATYELSAVDGNGKAYELTAVTRVDEYGILHISRKVASGTVITVKATATYVNPSGTSKVYSGTTTVTVK
;
A
#
# COMPACT_ATOMS: atom_id res chain seq x y z
N MET A 1 24.20 15.02 19.25
CA MET A 1 24.16 15.95 20.41
C MET A 1 22.70 16.19 20.72
N ALA A 2 22.28 15.98 21.98
CA ALA A 2 20.92 16.29 22.38
C ALA A 2 20.71 17.83 22.28
N THR A 3 19.63 18.24 21.65
CA THR A 3 19.32 19.65 21.44
C THR A 3 18.61 20.18 22.68
N ASN A 4 19.17 21.20 23.33
CA ASN A 4 18.61 21.80 24.53
C ASN A 4 17.32 22.56 24.19
N ASN A 5 16.36 22.63 25.13
CA ASN A 5 15.09 23.36 25.03
C ASN A 5 15.27 24.82 24.56
N ASN A 6 16.34 25.48 25.01
CA ASN A 6 16.66 26.84 24.57
C ASN A 6 16.90 26.96 23.07
N THR A 7 17.61 26.00 22.48
CA THR A 7 17.89 25.97 21.05
C THR A 7 16.62 25.77 20.25
N ILE A 8 15.73 24.91 20.75
CA ILE A 8 14.41 24.64 20.12
C ILE A 8 13.53 25.90 20.20
N LEU A 9 13.38 26.48 21.37
CA LEU A 9 12.60 27.70 21.59
C LEU A 9 13.09 28.86 20.73
N SER A 10 14.43 29.10 20.69
CA SER A 10 15.01 30.12 19.84
C SER A 10 14.77 29.89 18.36
N SER A 11 14.82 28.65 17.94
CA SER A 11 14.57 28.25 16.58
C SER A 11 13.11 28.47 16.17
N VAL A 12 12.16 28.17 17.04
CA VAL A 12 10.73 28.45 16.81
C VAL A 12 10.49 29.95 16.77
N TYR A 13 11.06 30.70 17.72
CA TYR A 13 10.94 32.15 17.80
C TYR A 13 11.38 32.87 16.51
N LEU A 14 12.52 32.47 15.94
CA LEU A 14 13.05 33.04 14.69
C LEU A 14 12.18 32.78 13.46
N ASN A 15 11.35 31.75 13.49
CA ASN A 15 10.48 31.36 12.35
C ASN A 15 9.01 31.67 12.59
N ALA A 16 8.67 32.22 13.74
CA ALA A 16 7.32 32.68 14.05
C ALA A 16 7.04 34.05 13.41
N THR A 17 5.77 34.43 13.36
CA THR A 17 5.33 35.73 12.83
C THR A 17 5.86 36.88 13.66
N ASN A 18 5.88 38.07 13.06
CA ASN A 18 6.30 39.31 13.78
C ASN A 18 5.43 39.58 15.02
N ASP A 19 4.13 39.29 14.96
CA ASP A 19 3.20 39.44 16.09
C ASP A 19 3.57 38.53 17.26
N TYR A 20 3.96 37.29 16.95
CA TYR A 20 4.48 36.36 17.95
C TYR A 20 5.75 36.89 18.62
N GLN A 21 6.70 37.37 17.81
CA GLN A 21 7.99 37.88 18.28
C GLN A 21 7.85 39.17 19.15
N GLN A 22 6.81 39.96 18.91
CA GLN A 22 6.52 41.13 19.74
C GLN A 22 5.87 40.76 21.08
N ARG A 23 5.06 39.71 21.11
CA ARG A 23 4.29 39.33 22.30
C ARG A 23 4.99 38.32 23.20
N ILE A 24 5.72 37.39 22.62
CA ILE A 24 6.45 36.37 23.35
C ILE A 24 7.91 36.78 23.50
N PRO A 25 8.46 36.85 24.73
CA PRO A 25 9.86 37.23 24.96
C PRO A 25 10.85 36.32 24.23
N ASN A 26 11.91 36.89 23.69
CA ASN A 26 12.98 36.13 23.04
C ASN A 26 13.59 35.11 24.02
N PRO A 27 13.63 33.81 23.71
CA PRO A 27 14.13 32.75 24.58
C PRO A 27 15.66 32.76 24.65
N THR A 28 16.24 33.73 25.39
CA THR A 28 17.62 33.66 25.81
C THR A 28 17.76 32.88 27.10
N GLN A 29 18.95 32.33 27.38
CA GLN A 29 19.18 31.43 28.51
C GLN A 29 18.72 32.02 29.87
N SER A 30 18.75 33.33 30.04
CA SER A 30 18.25 34.05 31.24
C SER A 30 16.75 34.32 31.22
N LYS A 31 16.05 34.15 30.09
CA LYS A 31 14.64 34.51 29.91
C LYS A 31 13.72 33.35 29.58
N ILE A 32 14.22 32.11 29.58
CA ILE A 32 13.43 30.92 29.26
C ILE A 32 12.16 30.83 30.10
N SER A 33 12.26 31.04 31.40
CA SER A 33 11.13 31.01 32.34
C SER A 33 10.07 32.08 31.99
N ALA A 34 10.52 33.28 31.56
CA ALA A 34 9.60 34.36 31.14
C ALA A 34 8.90 34.00 29.80
N THR A 35 9.64 33.43 28.86
CA THR A 35 9.10 32.96 27.57
C THR A 35 8.05 31.86 27.78
N ILE A 36 8.34 30.86 28.61
CA ILE A 36 7.43 29.78 28.97
C ILE A 36 6.18 30.35 29.65
N LYS A 37 6.35 31.26 30.62
CA LYS A 37 5.22 31.87 31.33
C LYS A 37 4.31 32.66 30.41
N ALA A 38 4.89 33.42 29.45
CA ALA A 38 4.13 34.15 28.46
C ALA A 38 3.44 33.23 27.45
N LEU A 39 4.06 32.12 27.07
CA LEU A 39 3.52 31.15 26.13
C LEU A 39 2.29 30.40 26.71
N PHE A 40 2.34 30.07 28.01
CA PHE A 40 1.25 29.36 28.71
C PHE A 40 0.21 30.31 29.34
N ASP A 41 0.30 31.63 29.07
CA ASP A 41 -0.72 32.57 29.50
C ASP A 41 -2.01 32.36 28.70
N PRO A 42 -3.20 32.20 29.34
CA PRO A 42 -4.48 32.02 28.67
C PRO A 42 -4.81 33.10 27.62
N MET A 43 -4.30 34.32 27.80
CA MET A 43 -4.47 35.42 26.84
C MET A 43 -3.63 35.23 25.55
N ASN A 44 -2.62 34.39 25.57
CA ASN A 44 -1.68 34.19 24.46
C ASN A 44 -1.96 32.84 23.69
N LYS A 45 -3.15 32.31 23.80
CA LYS A 45 -3.53 31.01 23.24
C LYS A 45 -3.30 30.89 21.72
N ALA A 46 -3.52 31.97 20.96
CA ALA A 46 -3.24 32.00 19.52
C ALA A 46 -1.77 31.83 19.22
N TYR A 47 -0.90 32.45 20.03
CA TYR A 47 0.56 32.33 19.91
C TYR A 47 1.08 30.98 20.37
N PHE A 48 0.42 30.34 21.35
CA PHE A 48 0.69 28.98 21.74
C PHE A 48 0.39 27.98 20.59
N ASN A 49 -0.74 28.12 19.90
CA ASN A 49 -1.05 27.29 18.74
C ASN A 49 -0.03 27.50 17.62
N GLN A 50 0.34 28.75 17.34
CA GLN A 50 1.38 29.04 16.37
C GLN A 50 2.74 28.45 16.76
N PHE A 51 3.10 28.50 18.06
CA PHE A 51 4.29 27.84 18.57
C PHE A 51 4.27 26.34 18.27
N MET A 52 3.14 25.67 18.52
CA MET A 52 2.99 24.25 18.27
C MET A 52 3.08 23.91 16.78
N ASP A 53 2.43 24.70 15.91
CA ASP A 53 2.49 24.49 14.46
C ASP A 53 3.90 24.64 13.91
N VAL A 54 4.62 25.68 14.32
CA VAL A 54 6.01 25.91 13.91
C VAL A 54 6.93 24.83 14.48
N LEU A 55 6.72 24.42 15.74
CA LEU A 55 7.46 23.36 16.40
C LEU A 55 7.33 22.05 15.62
N VAL A 56 6.11 21.60 15.36
CA VAL A 56 5.84 20.35 14.64
C VAL A 56 6.38 20.38 13.21
N ASN A 57 6.13 21.47 12.47
CA ASN A 57 6.63 21.60 11.10
C ASN A 57 8.15 21.59 11.02
N ARG A 58 8.83 22.16 12.01
CA ARG A 58 10.28 22.24 12.01
C ARG A 58 10.96 20.95 12.43
N ILE A 59 10.33 20.20 13.31
CA ILE A 59 10.80 18.89 13.77
C ILE A 59 10.72 17.87 12.63
N ALA A 60 9.69 17.91 11.81
CA ALA A 60 9.58 17.07 10.62
C ALA A 60 10.81 17.17 9.70
N PHE A 61 11.44 18.34 9.62
CA PHE A 61 12.66 18.54 8.83
C PHE A 61 13.96 18.15 9.54
N THR A 62 13.99 18.14 10.87
CA THR A 62 15.24 17.99 11.64
C THR A 62 15.46 16.55 12.12
N TYR A 63 14.39 15.77 12.31
CA TYR A 63 14.43 14.46 12.97
C TYR A 63 14.37 13.25 12.05
N VAL A 64 14.25 13.41 10.75
CA VAL A 64 14.29 12.33 9.75
C VAL A 64 15.57 11.45 9.84
N ARG A 65 16.55 11.83 10.69
CA ARG A 65 17.78 11.07 10.97
C ARG A 65 17.80 10.37 12.33
N GLY A 66 16.69 10.33 13.06
CA GLY A 66 16.56 9.58 14.31
C GLY A 66 16.59 8.06 14.08
N LYS A 67 16.56 7.28 15.15
CA LYS A 67 16.47 5.82 15.13
C LYS A 67 15.09 5.35 14.64
N GLU A 68 14.69 5.74 13.46
CA GLU A 68 13.47 5.27 12.82
C GLU A 68 13.78 3.97 12.09
N TRP A 69 12.87 3.02 12.18
CA TRP A 69 12.94 1.86 11.32
C TRP A 69 12.56 2.29 9.90
N ASN A 70 13.45 2.08 8.96
CA ASN A 70 13.22 2.44 7.56
C ASN A 70 12.76 1.22 6.77
N ASN A 71 11.76 1.41 5.95
CA ASN A 71 11.25 0.39 5.04
C ASN A 71 12.35 0.02 4.02
N VAL A 72 12.79 -1.24 4.03
CA VAL A 72 13.80 -1.77 3.09
C VAL A 72 13.29 -1.80 1.64
N LEU A 73 11.97 -1.76 1.44
CA LEU A 73 11.32 -1.70 0.13
C LEU A 73 11.08 -0.26 -0.36
N ALA A 74 11.35 0.77 0.47
CA ALA A 74 11.18 2.17 0.09
C ALA A 74 11.92 2.58 -1.21
N PRO A 75 13.12 2.04 -1.55
CA PRO A 75 13.79 2.34 -2.82
C PRO A 75 13.04 1.91 -4.09
N PHE A 76 12.02 1.06 -3.95
CA PHE A 76 11.17 0.60 -5.06
C PHE A 76 9.94 1.48 -5.27
N LYS A 77 9.75 2.50 -4.45
CA LYS A 77 8.68 3.50 -4.67
C LYS A 77 9.04 4.44 -5.80
N GLY A 78 8.05 4.74 -6.61
CA GLY A 78 8.12 5.77 -7.64
C GLY A 78 8.01 7.20 -7.08
N ALA A 79 8.09 8.17 -7.95
CA ALA A 79 7.91 9.57 -7.60
C ALA A 79 6.48 9.84 -7.09
N LYS A 80 6.35 10.85 -6.22
CA LYS A 80 5.05 11.30 -5.72
C LYS A 80 4.16 11.76 -6.88
N VAL A 81 2.90 11.32 -6.88
CA VAL A 81 1.88 11.70 -7.86
C VAL A 81 0.81 12.61 -7.24
N ASN A 82 0.09 13.35 -8.06
CA ASN A 82 -0.96 14.23 -7.57
C ASN A 82 -2.16 13.43 -7.05
N TYR A 83 -2.85 13.98 -6.06
CA TYR A 83 -4.09 13.40 -5.54
C TYR A 83 -5.12 13.23 -6.66
N GLY A 84 -5.78 12.06 -6.68
CA GLY A 84 -6.77 11.73 -7.72
C GLY A 84 -6.19 11.25 -9.05
N SER A 85 -4.84 11.21 -9.18
CA SER A 85 -4.19 10.63 -10.36
C SER A 85 -4.24 9.11 -10.34
N THR A 86 -4.35 8.51 -11.50
CA THR A 86 -4.12 7.07 -11.75
C THR A 86 -2.82 6.92 -12.52
N ILE A 87 -2.09 5.85 -12.24
CA ILE A 87 -0.90 5.49 -13.00
C ILE A 87 -1.35 4.52 -14.09
N GLN A 88 -1.05 4.85 -15.34
CA GLN A 88 -1.30 3.99 -16.48
C GLN A 88 0.01 3.37 -16.94
N GLU A 89 0.08 2.05 -16.94
CA GLU A 89 1.12 1.30 -17.65
C GLU A 89 0.62 0.92 -19.03
N VAL A 90 1.47 1.07 -20.03
CA VAL A 90 1.16 0.70 -21.43
C VAL A 90 2.28 -0.15 -21.96
N ALA A 91 1.97 -1.38 -22.33
CA ALA A 91 2.92 -2.31 -22.93
C ALA A 91 2.53 -2.57 -24.39
N PRO A 92 3.37 -2.17 -25.37
CA PRO A 92 3.11 -2.40 -26.79
C PRO A 92 3.36 -3.87 -27.14
N LYS A 93 2.46 -4.46 -27.94
CA LYS A 93 2.67 -5.77 -28.55
C LYS A 93 3.67 -5.67 -29.70
N TRP A 94 4.52 -6.67 -29.82
CA TRP A 94 5.45 -6.75 -30.93
C TRP A 94 4.72 -7.02 -32.24
N THR A 95 5.06 -6.27 -33.27
CA THR A 95 4.57 -6.48 -34.62
C THR A 95 5.20 -7.75 -35.21
N ARG A 96 4.40 -8.54 -35.91
CA ARG A 96 4.91 -9.71 -36.65
C ARG A 96 5.51 -9.25 -37.99
N ALA A 97 6.58 -9.90 -38.39
CA ALA A 97 7.10 -9.72 -39.74
C ALA A 97 6.09 -10.29 -40.75
N HIS A 98 5.89 -9.57 -41.84
CA HIS A 98 5.13 -10.02 -42.98
C HIS A 98 6.09 -10.25 -44.15
N SER A 99 5.83 -11.28 -44.98
CA SER A 99 6.57 -11.48 -46.22
C SER A 99 6.39 -10.26 -47.10
N TYR A 100 7.48 -9.87 -47.77
CA TYR A 100 7.38 -8.83 -48.81
C TYR A 100 6.51 -9.36 -49.94
N ASP A 101 5.48 -8.60 -50.27
CA ASP A 101 4.57 -8.87 -51.37
C ASP A 101 4.23 -7.52 -52.01
N ASP A 102 4.35 -7.44 -53.34
CA ASP A 102 4.10 -6.24 -54.11
C ASP A 102 2.70 -6.22 -54.76
N GLU A 103 1.84 -7.15 -54.40
CA GLU A 103 0.44 -7.11 -54.80
C GLU A 103 -0.29 -5.90 -54.18
N ALA A 104 -1.13 -5.24 -54.97
CA ALA A 104 -1.80 -4.01 -54.56
C ALA A 104 -2.69 -4.17 -53.34
N GLU A 105 -3.21 -5.36 -53.11
CA GLU A 105 -4.09 -5.68 -51.99
C GLU A 105 -3.34 -5.75 -50.64
N THR A 106 -2.09 -6.22 -50.67
CA THR A 106 -1.17 -6.27 -49.51
C THR A 106 -0.53 -4.93 -49.23
N LEU A 107 -0.22 -4.15 -50.24
CA LEU A 107 0.43 -2.84 -50.13
C LEU A 107 -0.41 -1.80 -49.38
N LEU A 108 -1.73 -1.89 -49.49
CA LEU A 108 -2.68 -0.95 -48.83
C LEU A 108 -3.25 -1.46 -47.52
N LYS A 109 -2.79 -2.61 -47.04
CA LYS A 109 -3.27 -3.19 -45.79
C LYS A 109 -2.84 -2.36 -44.59
N LEU A 110 -3.81 -1.93 -43.77
CA LEU A 110 -3.55 -1.16 -42.57
C LEU A 110 -3.10 -2.05 -41.40
N HIS A 111 -1.86 -1.86 -40.96
CA HIS A 111 -1.32 -2.51 -39.78
C HIS A 111 -1.37 -1.54 -38.59
N ARG A 112 -2.30 -1.73 -37.65
CA ARG A 112 -2.42 -0.90 -36.46
C ARG A 112 -1.55 -1.49 -35.32
N PRO A 113 -0.78 -0.66 -34.62
CA PRO A 113 -0.07 -1.11 -33.43
C PRO A 113 -1.09 -1.51 -32.35
N GLU A 114 -0.87 -2.65 -31.72
CA GLU A 114 -1.63 -3.12 -30.57
C GLU A 114 -0.85 -2.83 -29.29
N ALA A 115 -1.54 -2.42 -28.23
CA ALA A 115 -0.96 -2.22 -26.92
C ALA A 115 -1.95 -2.70 -25.85
N GLN A 116 -1.41 -3.22 -24.77
CA GLN A 116 -2.18 -3.49 -23.55
C GLN A 116 -1.90 -2.39 -22.54
N SER A 117 -2.91 -1.99 -21.79
CA SER A 117 -2.77 -1.00 -20.73
C SER A 117 -3.35 -1.53 -19.43
N TRP A 118 -2.68 -1.18 -18.34
CA TRP A 118 -3.11 -1.47 -16.98
C TRP A 118 -3.19 -0.19 -16.17
N TYR A 119 -4.17 -0.06 -15.29
CA TYR A 119 -4.41 1.14 -14.51
C TYR A 119 -4.26 0.84 -13.03
N HIS A 120 -3.46 1.66 -12.34
CA HIS A 120 -3.28 1.60 -10.90
C HIS A 120 -3.95 2.82 -10.28
N SER A 121 -4.90 2.56 -9.38
CA SER A 121 -5.64 3.59 -8.67
C SER A 121 -5.21 3.69 -7.21
N GLN A 122 -5.55 4.81 -6.57
CA GLN A 122 -5.29 5.02 -5.17
C GLN A 122 -6.06 4.01 -4.32
N ASN A 123 -5.34 3.23 -3.49
CA ASN A 123 -5.91 2.19 -2.65
C ASN A 123 -5.49 2.28 -1.17
N ARG A 124 -4.54 3.17 -0.83
CA ARG A 124 -4.14 3.42 0.56
C ARG A 124 -4.58 4.81 1.00
N ARG A 125 -5.26 4.90 2.17
CA ARG A 125 -5.64 6.15 2.84
C ARG A 125 -5.56 5.99 4.34
N ASP A 126 -4.33 6.03 4.88
CA ASP A 126 -4.08 5.85 6.29
C ASP A 126 -3.88 7.17 7.01
N GLN A 127 -4.24 7.20 8.29
CA GLN A 127 -3.96 8.30 9.20
C GLN A 127 -3.48 7.76 10.54
N TYR A 128 -2.42 8.36 11.07
CA TYR A 128 -1.82 7.97 12.33
C TYR A 128 -1.99 9.11 13.34
N PRO A 129 -2.97 9.00 14.25
CA PRO A 129 -3.22 10.02 15.24
C PRO A 129 -2.27 9.92 16.43
N ILE A 130 -1.85 11.07 16.94
CA ILE A 130 -1.22 11.22 18.24
C ILE A 130 -1.79 12.43 18.96
N THR A 131 -2.20 12.26 20.21
CA THR A 131 -2.78 13.35 21.01
C THR A 131 -1.81 13.76 22.10
N ILE A 132 -1.60 15.06 22.24
CA ILE A 132 -0.72 15.66 23.24
C ILE A 132 -1.57 16.50 24.17
N ASN A 133 -1.49 16.16 25.45
CA ASN A 133 -2.14 16.95 26.49
C ASN A 133 -1.31 18.19 26.83
N TYR A 134 -1.99 19.28 27.16
CA TYR A 134 -1.38 20.54 27.56
C TYR A 134 -0.47 20.39 28.81
N ASP A 135 -0.87 19.55 29.78
CA ASP A 135 -0.10 19.30 30.99
C ASP A 135 1.19 18.51 30.72
N GLU A 136 1.16 17.56 29.79
CA GLU A 136 2.36 16.82 29.35
C GLU A 136 3.38 17.76 28.72
N LEU A 137 2.89 18.65 27.83
CA LEU A 137 3.76 19.65 27.23
C LEU A 137 4.37 20.59 28.28
N ARG A 138 3.59 21.05 29.25
CA ARG A 138 4.06 21.89 30.35
C ARG A 138 5.13 21.19 31.20
N THR A 139 4.93 19.91 31.47
CA THR A 139 5.90 19.08 32.21
C THR A 139 7.19 18.89 31.42
N ALA A 140 7.12 18.74 30.11
CA ALA A 140 8.29 18.62 29.25
C ALA A 140 9.21 19.87 29.27
N PHE A 141 8.67 21.05 29.58
CA PHE A 141 9.47 22.26 29.75
C PHE A 141 10.18 22.33 31.12
N THR A 142 9.79 21.49 32.07
CA THR A 142 10.40 21.46 33.39
C THR A 142 11.77 20.81 33.39
N ASP A 143 11.96 19.83 32.48
CA ASP A 143 13.23 19.14 32.26
C ASP A 143 14.03 19.80 31.12
N GLU A 144 15.36 19.87 31.24
CA GLU A 144 16.26 20.52 30.26
C GLU A 144 16.15 19.87 28.85
N TYR A 145 15.88 18.57 28.78
CA TYR A 145 15.75 17.77 27.55
C TYR A 145 14.35 17.19 27.35
N GLY A 146 13.41 17.51 28.25
CA GLY A 146 12.05 16.91 28.23
C GLY A 146 11.28 17.25 26.98
N LEU A 147 11.39 18.47 26.46
CA LEU A 147 10.77 18.87 25.21
C LEU A 147 11.29 18.06 24.02
N ASN A 148 12.60 17.81 23.97
CA ASN A 148 13.22 17.01 22.92
C ASN A 148 12.74 15.55 22.94
N SER A 149 12.58 14.99 24.15
CA SER A 149 12.03 13.63 24.33
C SER A 149 10.58 13.54 23.89
N LEU A 150 9.73 14.49 24.29
CA LEU A 150 8.32 14.55 23.89
C LEU A 150 8.16 14.68 22.37
N ILE A 151 8.93 15.57 21.76
CA ILE A 151 8.97 15.76 20.31
C ILE A 151 9.37 14.48 19.59
N SER A 152 10.42 13.80 20.09
CA SER A 152 10.86 12.52 19.51
C SER A 152 9.73 11.48 19.53
N GLN A 153 9.00 11.36 20.65
CA GLN A 153 7.86 10.46 20.76
C GLN A 153 6.74 10.82 19.78
N ILE A 154 6.42 12.10 19.64
CA ILE A 154 5.34 12.58 18.77
C ILE A 154 5.61 12.27 17.29
N MET A 155 6.85 12.39 16.84
CA MET A 155 7.20 12.27 15.43
C MET A 155 7.66 10.85 15.06
N THR A 156 8.47 10.23 15.91
CA THR A 156 9.08 8.92 15.60
C THR A 156 8.06 7.78 15.64
N VAL A 157 7.08 7.82 16.55
CA VAL A 157 6.11 6.72 16.69
C VAL A 157 5.20 6.59 15.48
N PRO A 158 4.50 7.66 15.02
CA PRO A 158 3.67 7.56 13.82
C PRO A 158 4.47 7.22 12.56
N MET A 159 5.66 7.81 12.38
CA MET A 159 6.50 7.56 11.20
C MET A 159 7.04 6.13 11.16
N SER A 160 7.51 5.61 12.29
CA SER A 160 7.98 4.21 12.36
C SER A 160 6.84 3.23 12.11
N ARG A 161 5.63 3.54 12.61
CA ARG A 161 4.46 2.71 12.34
C ARG A 161 4.05 2.77 10.88
N ASP A 162 4.05 3.96 10.28
CA ASP A 162 3.75 4.17 8.87
C ASP A 162 4.72 3.41 7.96
N ASN A 163 6.03 3.50 8.22
CA ASN A 163 7.06 2.76 7.49
C ASN A 163 6.86 1.24 7.60
N TYR A 164 6.49 0.76 8.79
CA TYR A 164 6.23 -0.67 8.99
C TYR A 164 4.97 -1.14 8.27
N ASP A 165 3.88 -0.36 8.33
CA ASP A 165 2.65 -0.68 7.62
C ASP A 165 2.85 -0.62 6.10
N GLU A 166 3.62 0.34 5.59
CA GLU A 166 4.02 0.42 4.19
C GLU A 166 4.78 -0.84 3.75
N TYR A 167 5.76 -1.26 4.54
CA TYR A 167 6.51 -2.49 4.29
C TYR A 167 5.58 -3.71 4.21
N ARG A 168 4.66 -3.85 5.16
CA ARG A 168 3.70 -4.95 5.17
C ARG A 168 2.76 -4.92 3.96
N ILE A 169 2.29 -3.74 3.57
CA ILE A 169 1.46 -3.58 2.36
C ILE A 169 2.24 -4.02 1.13
N MET A 170 3.49 -3.57 0.98
CA MET A 170 4.31 -3.96 -0.17
C MET A 170 4.60 -5.46 -0.20
N LEU A 171 4.83 -6.10 0.95
CA LEU A 171 4.94 -7.56 1.01
C LEU A 171 3.62 -8.25 0.62
N GLN A 172 2.48 -7.74 1.12
CA GLN A 172 1.18 -8.33 0.81
C GLN A 172 0.86 -8.27 -0.70
N LEU A 173 1.37 -7.27 -1.44
CA LEU A 173 1.25 -7.23 -2.90
C LEU A 173 1.86 -8.46 -3.58
N LEU A 174 2.88 -9.09 -3.00
CA LEU A 174 3.45 -10.35 -3.51
C LEU A 174 2.45 -11.50 -3.39
N ALA A 175 1.75 -11.59 -2.24
CA ALA A 175 0.70 -12.59 -2.06
C ALA A 175 -0.46 -12.34 -3.01
N GLU A 176 -0.86 -11.09 -3.18
CA GLU A 176 -1.94 -10.70 -4.10
C GLU A 176 -1.57 -11.04 -5.56
N TYR A 177 -0.33 -10.74 -5.99
CA TYR A 177 0.16 -11.16 -7.31
C TYR A 177 0.08 -12.68 -7.49
N ASN A 178 0.56 -13.44 -6.48
CA ASN A 178 0.52 -14.90 -6.55
C ASN A 178 -0.91 -15.44 -6.63
N ASN A 179 -1.84 -14.85 -5.88
CA ASN A 179 -3.24 -15.31 -5.83
C ASN A 179 -4.04 -14.89 -7.07
N SER A 180 -3.76 -13.70 -7.61
CA SER A 180 -4.53 -13.14 -8.73
C SER A 180 -4.00 -13.59 -10.09
N TRP A 181 -2.68 -13.65 -10.26
CA TRP A 181 -2.05 -13.89 -11.56
C TRP A 181 -1.13 -15.11 -11.58
N GLY A 182 -0.56 -15.48 -10.41
CA GLY A 182 0.43 -16.54 -10.26
C GLY A 182 1.83 -16.13 -10.72
N PHE A 183 2.83 -16.52 -9.93
CA PHE A 183 4.23 -16.43 -10.33
C PHE A 183 4.62 -17.62 -11.20
N TYR A 184 5.58 -17.40 -12.09
CA TYR A 184 6.35 -18.53 -12.61
C TYR A 184 7.16 -19.13 -11.45
N LYS A 185 6.90 -20.38 -11.11
CA LYS A 185 7.50 -21.07 -9.96
C LYS A 185 8.64 -21.98 -10.41
N HIS A 186 9.76 -21.91 -9.70
CA HIS A 186 10.85 -22.86 -9.82
C HIS A 186 10.97 -23.65 -8.53
N HIS A 187 10.86 -24.97 -8.64
CA HIS A 187 10.99 -25.88 -7.49
C HIS A 187 12.46 -26.06 -7.09
N LEU A 188 12.73 -25.99 -5.80
CA LEU A 188 14.00 -26.28 -5.14
C LEU A 188 13.83 -27.52 -4.27
N SER A 189 14.86 -28.35 -4.17
CA SER A 189 14.84 -29.55 -3.33
C SER A 189 14.70 -29.27 -1.83
N GLY A 190 14.99 -28.06 -1.40
CA GLY A 190 14.86 -27.58 -0.03
C GLY A 190 15.23 -26.10 0.10
N VAL A 191 14.95 -25.54 1.28
CA VAL A 191 15.44 -24.20 1.62
C VAL A 191 16.97 -24.26 1.72
N PRO A 192 17.73 -23.32 1.11
CA PRO A 192 19.18 -23.28 1.22
C PRO A 192 19.63 -23.25 2.68
N SER A 193 20.19 -24.35 3.16
CA SER A 193 20.67 -24.53 4.55
C SER A 193 22.05 -25.15 4.62
N ASP A 194 22.53 -25.71 3.51
CA ASP A 194 23.85 -26.31 3.36
C ASP A 194 24.48 -25.96 2.00
N ASP A 195 25.74 -26.40 1.79
CA ASP A 195 26.49 -26.12 0.57
C ASP A 195 25.85 -26.75 -0.70
N ALA A 196 25.14 -27.87 -0.58
CA ALA A 196 24.52 -28.53 -1.71
C ALA A 196 23.24 -27.80 -2.17
N THR A 197 22.34 -27.48 -1.25
CA THR A 197 21.10 -26.72 -1.51
C THR A 197 21.40 -25.26 -1.87
N GLY A 198 22.45 -24.68 -1.28
CA GLY A 198 22.94 -23.35 -1.66
C GLY A 198 23.42 -23.29 -3.11
N LYS A 199 24.22 -24.28 -3.56
CA LYS A 199 24.67 -24.38 -4.96
C LYS A 199 23.53 -24.64 -5.94
N GLU A 200 22.55 -25.47 -5.57
CA GLU A 200 21.35 -25.67 -6.37
C GLU A 200 20.61 -24.35 -6.59
N PHE A 201 20.35 -23.62 -5.52
CA PHE A 201 19.69 -22.32 -5.56
C PHE A 201 20.43 -21.31 -6.46
N LEU A 202 21.75 -21.16 -6.26
CA LEU A 202 22.57 -20.25 -7.05
C LEU A 202 22.59 -20.63 -8.54
N LYS A 203 22.67 -21.93 -8.85
CA LYS A 203 22.57 -22.41 -10.22
C LYS A 203 21.21 -22.07 -10.84
N ALA A 204 20.12 -22.21 -10.07
CA ALA A 204 18.78 -21.87 -10.53
C ALA A 204 18.66 -20.35 -10.80
N VAL A 205 19.07 -19.49 -9.86
CA VAL A 205 19.06 -18.02 -10.03
C VAL A 205 19.86 -17.61 -11.27
N ARG A 206 21.07 -18.14 -11.44
CA ARG A 206 21.92 -17.86 -12.61
C ARG A 206 21.28 -18.30 -13.92
N THR A 207 20.66 -19.47 -13.93
CA THR A 207 19.97 -19.99 -15.11
C THR A 207 18.84 -19.09 -15.53
N TYR A 208 18.02 -18.63 -14.58
CA TYR A 208 16.90 -17.74 -14.89
C TYR A 208 17.32 -16.31 -15.20
N ALA A 209 18.35 -15.79 -14.55
CA ALA A 209 18.95 -14.51 -14.92
C ALA A 209 19.43 -14.53 -16.39
N GLY A 210 20.08 -15.63 -16.81
CA GLY A 210 20.44 -15.82 -18.21
C GLY A 210 19.27 -15.97 -19.18
N LYS A 211 18.19 -16.66 -18.77
CA LYS A 211 16.98 -16.83 -19.58
C LYS A 211 16.20 -15.51 -19.73
N LEU A 212 16.17 -14.67 -18.71
CA LEU A 212 15.48 -13.38 -18.74
C LEU A 212 16.11 -12.38 -19.71
N ASN A 213 17.36 -12.58 -20.15
CA ASN A 213 17.93 -11.75 -21.22
C ASN A 213 17.24 -11.97 -22.58
N PHE A 214 16.44 -13.03 -22.70
CA PHE A 214 15.70 -13.34 -23.94
C PHE A 214 14.20 -13.09 -23.73
N PRO A 215 13.53 -12.46 -24.70
CA PRO A 215 12.10 -12.22 -24.62
C PRO A 215 11.29 -13.51 -24.44
N SER A 216 10.41 -13.53 -23.46
CA SER A 216 9.55 -14.67 -23.16
C SER A 216 8.22 -14.20 -22.58
N THR A 217 7.15 -14.89 -22.91
CA THR A 217 5.82 -14.68 -22.32
C THR A 217 5.61 -15.51 -21.06
N LEU A 218 6.62 -16.30 -20.63
CA LEU A 218 6.46 -17.25 -19.51
C LEU A 218 6.65 -16.63 -18.13
N TYR A 219 7.31 -15.47 -18.03
CA TYR A 219 7.80 -14.94 -16.76
C TYR A 219 7.02 -13.73 -16.23
N ASN A 220 5.95 -13.33 -16.89
CA ASN A 220 5.04 -12.26 -16.47
C ASN A 220 3.70 -12.81 -16.00
N ALA A 221 2.71 -11.94 -15.78
CA ALA A 221 1.34 -12.33 -15.42
C ALA A 221 0.60 -12.96 -16.62
N GLN A 222 0.93 -14.20 -16.96
CA GLN A 222 0.42 -14.90 -18.15
C GLN A 222 -1.11 -14.97 -18.23
N SER A 223 -1.79 -14.91 -17.09
CA SER A 223 -3.26 -14.94 -17.05
C SER A 223 -3.90 -13.71 -17.70
N ILE A 224 -3.18 -12.61 -17.83
CA ILE A 224 -3.72 -11.32 -18.31
C ILE A 224 -2.93 -10.68 -19.46
N THR A 225 -1.70 -11.12 -19.71
CA THR A 225 -0.88 -10.55 -20.78
C THR A 225 -0.14 -11.61 -21.59
N ASP A 226 -0.09 -11.42 -22.89
CA ASP A 226 0.67 -12.22 -23.85
C ASP A 226 1.91 -11.48 -24.42
N ILE A 227 2.29 -10.36 -23.77
CA ILE A 227 3.43 -9.54 -24.16
C ILE A 227 4.72 -10.21 -23.69
N PRO A 228 5.71 -10.41 -24.60
CA PRO A 228 6.99 -10.94 -24.20
C PRO A 228 7.76 -9.94 -23.33
N VAL A 229 8.28 -10.43 -22.21
CA VAL A 229 9.10 -9.66 -21.27
C VAL A 229 10.54 -10.15 -21.27
N PHE A 230 11.46 -9.26 -21.02
CA PHE A 230 12.88 -9.54 -20.83
C PHE A 230 13.46 -8.55 -19.82
N ALA A 231 14.59 -8.89 -19.23
CA ALA A 231 15.32 -8.02 -18.33
C ALA A 231 16.83 -8.28 -18.47
N LYS A 232 17.61 -7.21 -18.44
CA LYS A 232 19.06 -7.32 -18.39
C LYS A 232 19.51 -7.69 -16.97
N ASN A 233 20.68 -8.29 -16.85
CA ASN A 233 21.23 -8.67 -15.55
C ASN A 233 21.39 -7.50 -14.58
N ASP A 234 21.59 -6.28 -15.10
CA ASP A 234 21.73 -5.06 -14.31
C ASP A 234 20.39 -4.48 -13.81
N GLU A 235 19.27 -4.92 -14.34
CA GLU A 235 17.92 -4.53 -13.92
C GLU A 235 17.33 -5.49 -12.88
N LEU A 236 17.93 -6.68 -12.73
CA LEU A 236 17.42 -7.74 -11.86
C LEU A 236 17.64 -7.42 -10.38
N VAL A 237 16.64 -7.76 -9.57
CA VAL A 237 16.65 -7.67 -8.12
C VAL A 237 16.22 -9.03 -7.54
N LEU A 238 16.98 -9.51 -6.57
CA LEU A 238 16.70 -10.74 -5.86
C LEU A 238 16.20 -10.43 -4.44
N PHE A 239 14.98 -10.83 -4.14
CA PHE A 239 14.43 -10.79 -2.79
C PHE A 239 14.70 -12.12 -2.10
N THR A 240 15.25 -12.10 -0.88
CA THR A 240 15.57 -13.29 -0.09
C THR A 240 15.22 -13.11 1.37
N THR A 241 15.15 -14.21 2.13
CA THR A 241 15.03 -14.16 3.59
C THR A 241 16.42 -14.14 4.26
N PRO A 242 16.53 -13.71 5.53
CA PRO A 242 17.80 -13.72 6.27
C PRO A 242 18.44 -15.10 6.35
N ASP A 243 17.63 -16.17 6.46
CA ASP A 243 18.10 -17.55 6.55
C ASP A 243 18.81 -17.99 5.27
N VAL A 244 18.23 -17.67 4.12
CA VAL A 244 18.81 -17.92 2.80
C VAL A 244 20.10 -17.10 2.63
N GLN A 245 20.07 -15.82 3.02
CA GLN A 245 21.23 -14.94 2.91
C GLN A 245 22.41 -15.41 3.77
N ALA A 246 22.14 -15.94 4.96
CA ALA A 246 23.19 -16.44 5.86
C ALA A 246 23.92 -17.68 5.29
N THR A 247 23.24 -18.49 4.47
CA THR A 247 23.78 -19.67 3.82
C THR A 247 24.59 -19.34 2.56
N LEU A 248 24.28 -18.21 1.92
CA LEU A 248 24.93 -17.78 0.69
C LEU A 248 26.21 -16.99 1.00
N ASP A 249 27.35 -17.49 0.56
CA ASP A 249 28.57 -16.70 0.57
C ASP A 249 28.45 -15.54 -0.43
N VAL A 250 28.77 -14.34 0.04
CA VAL A 250 28.71 -13.10 -0.77
C VAL A 250 29.53 -13.23 -2.06
N ASP A 251 30.68 -13.91 -2.01
CA ASP A 251 31.52 -14.13 -3.19
C ASP A 251 30.87 -15.04 -4.23
N THR A 252 30.05 -16.00 -3.78
CA THR A 252 29.31 -16.91 -4.66
C THR A 252 28.14 -16.20 -5.34
N LEU A 253 27.46 -15.30 -4.64
CA LEU A 253 26.41 -14.47 -5.21
C LEU A 253 26.95 -13.49 -6.26
N ALA A 254 28.13 -12.91 -6.03
CA ALA A 254 28.82 -12.02 -6.97
C ALA A 254 29.09 -12.71 -8.30
N ALA A 255 29.53 -13.94 -8.26
CA ALA A 255 29.80 -14.75 -9.46
C ALA A 255 28.53 -15.07 -10.28
N VAL A 256 27.35 -15.11 -9.63
CA VAL A 256 26.06 -15.35 -10.31
C VAL A 256 25.69 -14.23 -11.28
N PHE A 257 25.90 -12.99 -10.88
CA PHE A 257 25.52 -11.83 -11.68
C PHE A 257 26.65 -11.25 -12.56
N ASN A 258 27.84 -11.81 -12.52
CA ASN A 258 29.04 -11.27 -13.21
C ASN A 258 29.34 -9.79 -12.88
N ILE A 259 29.20 -9.41 -11.61
CA ILE A 259 29.24 -8.03 -11.16
C ILE A 259 30.23 -7.90 -10.00
N GLU A 260 30.80 -6.70 -9.84
CA GLU A 260 31.66 -6.40 -8.69
C GLU A 260 30.89 -6.47 -7.37
N ARG A 261 31.59 -6.93 -6.31
CA ARG A 261 31.04 -7.21 -4.97
C ARG A 261 30.21 -6.05 -4.36
N ALA A 262 30.53 -4.81 -4.72
CA ALA A 262 29.81 -3.62 -4.25
C ALA A 262 28.39 -3.46 -4.85
N ASP A 263 28.18 -3.93 -6.08
CA ASP A 263 26.90 -3.79 -6.79
C ASP A 263 25.85 -4.82 -6.34
N ILE A 264 26.28 -5.93 -5.74
CA ILE A 264 25.35 -7.01 -5.33
C ILE A 264 24.56 -6.64 -4.08
N GLN A 265 25.18 -5.93 -3.14
CA GLN A 265 24.47 -5.47 -1.94
C GLN A 265 23.30 -4.52 -2.30
N GLN A 266 23.37 -3.84 -3.45
CA GLN A 266 22.29 -2.99 -3.95
C GLN A 266 21.20 -3.77 -4.70
N ARG A 267 21.46 -5.01 -5.11
CA ARG A 267 20.54 -5.83 -5.90
C ARG A 267 19.88 -6.97 -5.13
N THR A 268 20.41 -7.29 -3.96
CA THR A 268 19.76 -8.26 -3.06
C THR A 268 19.03 -7.51 -1.96
N VAL A 269 17.76 -7.79 -1.82
CA VAL A 269 16.86 -7.20 -0.80
C VAL A 269 16.47 -8.29 0.17
N ILE A 270 16.77 -8.07 1.44
CA ILE A 270 16.44 -9.00 2.51
C ILE A 270 15.07 -8.60 3.07
N VAL A 271 14.11 -9.52 3.00
CA VAL A 271 12.79 -9.41 3.61
C VAL A 271 12.71 -10.38 4.79
N ASP A 272 11.97 -10.03 5.83
CA ASP A 272 11.85 -10.87 7.04
C ASP A 272 11.19 -12.23 6.72
N GLU A 273 10.10 -12.22 5.97
CA GLU A 273 9.33 -13.40 5.58
C GLU A 273 8.58 -13.14 4.27
N PHE A 274 8.42 -14.18 3.45
CA PHE A 274 7.52 -14.10 2.30
C PHE A 274 6.09 -14.41 2.72
N PRO A 275 5.09 -13.61 2.28
CA PRO A 275 3.67 -13.87 2.56
C PRO A 275 3.09 -15.00 1.69
N ILE A 276 3.95 -15.78 1.06
CA ILE A 276 3.61 -16.93 0.19
C ILE A 276 4.20 -18.17 0.85
N PRO A 277 3.40 -19.20 1.15
CA PRO A 277 3.90 -20.43 1.74
C PRO A 277 5.04 -21.04 0.91
N ASN A 278 6.05 -21.56 1.59
CA ASN A 278 7.19 -22.26 0.98
C ASN A 278 8.01 -21.46 -0.04
N ALA A 279 7.81 -20.14 -0.10
CA ALA A 279 8.61 -19.25 -0.93
C ALA A 279 10.00 -19.06 -0.31
N VAL A 280 11.04 -19.20 -1.13
CA VAL A 280 12.47 -19.09 -0.74
C VAL A 280 13.05 -17.76 -1.20
N ALA A 281 12.78 -17.38 -2.44
CA ALA A 281 13.28 -16.15 -3.04
C ALA A 281 12.42 -15.72 -4.22
N LEU A 282 12.47 -14.43 -4.56
CA LEU A 282 11.83 -13.87 -5.75
C LEU A 282 12.85 -13.11 -6.59
N LEU A 283 12.98 -13.49 -7.87
CA LEU A 283 13.79 -12.78 -8.86
C LEU A 283 12.88 -11.95 -9.76
N THR A 284 13.07 -10.64 -9.76
CA THR A 284 12.26 -9.70 -10.56
C THR A 284 13.10 -8.47 -10.93
N THR A 285 12.49 -7.42 -11.46
CA THR A 285 13.15 -6.14 -11.72
C THR A 285 12.70 -5.06 -10.75
N ARG A 286 13.39 -3.93 -10.77
CA ARG A 286 13.09 -2.78 -9.90
C ARG A 286 11.69 -2.22 -10.13
N ASP A 287 11.18 -2.34 -11.36
CA ASP A 287 9.88 -1.78 -11.78
C ASP A 287 8.68 -2.68 -11.44
N PHE A 288 8.92 -3.78 -10.72
CA PHE A 288 7.86 -4.70 -10.29
C PHE A 288 6.82 -4.01 -9.41
N PHE A 289 7.28 -3.16 -8.47
CA PHE A 289 6.40 -2.40 -7.60
C PHE A 289 5.99 -1.07 -8.24
N VAL A 290 4.70 -0.87 -8.41
CA VAL A 290 4.09 0.38 -8.85
C VAL A 290 3.49 1.08 -7.63
N CYS A 291 4.37 1.64 -6.79
CA CYS A 291 4.00 2.28 -5.54
C CYS A 291 4.35 3.77 -5.59
N SER A 292 3.41 4.65 -5.28
CA SER A 292 3.62 6.10 -5.29
C SER A 292 2.74 6.79 -4.25
N ASP A 293 3.32 7.74 -3.52
CA ASP A 293 2.58 8.55 -2.57
C ASP A 293 1.76 9.62 -3.31
N THR A 294 0.53 9.85 -2.87
CA THR A 294 -0.32 10.94 -3.35
C THR A 294 -0.39 12.07 -2.34
N VAL A 295 -0.61 11.74 -1.07
CA VAL A 295 -0.65 12.70 0.04
C VAL A 295 0.24 12.18 1.16
N TYR A 296 1.19 13.00 1.60
CA TYR A 296 1.99 12.77 2.79
C TYR A 296 2.11 14.09 3.53
N GLN A 297 1.30 14.26 4.58
CA GLN A 297 1.23 15.52 5.32
C GLN A 297 0.75 15.32 6.75
N THR A 298 1.08 16.26 7.61
CA THR A 298 0.58 16.31 8.98
C THR A 298 -0.51 17.37 9.11
N THR A 299 -1.61 17.04 9.77
CA THR A 299 -2.68 17.96 10.12
C THR A 299 -2.89 17.94 11.63
N SER A 300 -3.41 19.03 12.21
CA SER A 300 -3.65 19.13 13.64
C SER A 300 -5.02 19.70 13.96
N PHE A 301 -5.55 19.32 15.11
CA PHE A 301 -6.81 19.85 15.65
C PHE A 301 -6.70 20.05 17.16
N TRP A 302 -7.05 21.26 17.60
CA TRP A 302 -7.13 21.61 19.02
C TRP A 302 -8.53 21.30 19.56
N ASN A 303 -8.61 20.52 20.65
CA ASN A 303 -9.83 20.27 21.37
C ASN A 303 -9.87 21.17 22.63
N PRO A 304 -10.74 22.21 22.67
CA PRO A 304 -10.80 23.14 23.80
C PRO A 304 -11.41 22.53 25.05
N GLN A 305 -12.20 21.47 24.94
CA GLN A 305 -12.85 20.84 26.09
C GLN A 305 -11.87 19.98 26.90
N ARG A 306 -10.97 19.27 26.21
CA ARG A 306 -9.96 18.41 26.85
C ARG A 306 -8.60 19.09 27.02
N MET A 307 -8.43 20.27 26.44
CA MET A 307 -7.17 21.03 26.42
C MET A 307 -6.02 20.16 25.84
N ASP A 308 -6.29 19.46 24.73
CA ASP A 308 -5.32 18.66 24.01
C ASP A 308 -5.26 19.05 22.51
N THR A 309 -4.15 18.70 21.88
CA THR A 309 -3.98 18.81 20.42
C THR A 309 -3.75 17.42 19.85
N THR A 310 -4.55 17.04 18.90
CA THR A 310 -4.35 15.80 18.15
C THR A 310 -3.69 16.13 16.81
N TYR A 311 -2.61 15.44 16.52
CA TYR A 311 -1.90 15.48 15.25
C TYR A 311 -2.18 14.21 14.48
N TRP A 312 -2.39 14.31 13.18
CA TRP A 312 -2.55 13.18 12.27
C TRP A 312 -1.47 13.22 11.21
N LEU A 313 -0.65 12.20 11.13
CA LEU A 313 0.15 11.93 9.94
C LEU A 313 -0.77 11.24 8.94
N GLN A 314 -1.02 11.87 7.81
CA GLN A 314 -1.83 11.32 6.72
C GLN A 314 -0.92 10.78 5.63
N HIS A 315 -1.07 9.51 5.30
CA HIS A 315 -0.35 8.86 4.23
C HIS A 315 -1.32 8.18 3.26
N TRP A 316 -1.43 8.74 2.07
CA TRP A 316 -2.27 8.21 1.00
C TRP A 316 -1.41 7.89 -0.21
N GLY A 317 -1.71 6.79 -0.90
CA GLY A 317 -0.89 6.35 -2.02
C GLY A 317 -1.55 5.31 -2.91
N ILE A 318 -0.84 5.03 -3.99
CA ILE A 318 -1.11 3.94 -4.92
C ILE A 318 -0.10 2.85 -4.59
N TYR A 319 -0.57 1.65 -4.27
CA TYR A 319 0.25 0.49 -3.96
C TYR A 319 -0.21 -0.67 -4.83
N SER A 320 0.59 -1.05 -5.81
CA SER A 320 0.26 -2.07 -6.79
C SER A 320 1.53 -2.71 -7.34
N VAL A 321 1.35 -3.71 -8.19
CA VAL A 321 2.44 -4.40 -8.89
C VAL A 321 2.16 -4.43 -10.38
N SER A 322 3.23 -4.45 -11.19
CA SER A 322 3.13 -4.47 -12.64
C SER A 322 2.88 -5.89 -13.16
N PRO A 323 1.88 -6.10 -14.03
CA PRO A 323 1.69 -7.37 -14.71
C PRO A 323 2.66 -7.58 -15.88
N PHE A 324 3.36 -6.54 -16.34
CA PHE A 324 4.21 -6.55 -17.52
C PHE A 324 5.69 -6.77 -17.23
N VAL A 325 6.02 -7.03 -15.96
CA VAL A 325 7.40 -7.20 -15.49
C VAL A 325 7.68 -8.68 -15.22
N PRO A 326 8.88 -9.20 -15.55
CA PRO A 326 9.21 -10.58 -15.26
C PRO A 326 9.36 -10.83 -13.75
N ALA A 327 8.76 -11.91 -13.27
CA ALA A 327 8.84 -12.33 -11.88
C ALA A 327 8.91 -13.85 -11.75
N ILE A 328 9.94 -14.36 -11.09
CA ILE A 328 10.19 -15.79 -10.91
C ILE A 328 10.29 -16.09 -9.42
N LEU A 329 9.39 -16.93 -8.91
CA LEU A 329 9.37 -17.36 -7.53
C LEU A 329 10.11 -18.70 -7.37
N PHE A 330 11.11 -18.73 -6.50
CA PHE A 330 11.77 -19.94 -6.07
C PHE A 330 11.04 -20.49 -4.84
N THR A 331 10.60 -21.73 -4.90
CA THR A 331 9.77 -22.35 -3.86
C THR A 331 10.16 -23.80 -3.62
N THR A 332 9.91 -24.30 -2.43
CA THR A 332 10.06 -25.72 -2.10
C THR A 332 8.79 -26.53 -2.36
N ASP A 333 7.72 -25.91 -2.86
CA ASP A 333 6.52 -26.64 -3.28
C ASP A 333 6.82 -27.56 -4.46
N GLU A 334 6.36 -28.79 -4.39
CA GLU A 334 6.46 -29.73 -5.49
C GLU A 334 5.58 -29.28 -6.67
N GLY A 335 6.22 -28.99 -7.79
CA GLY A 335 5.59 -28.66 -9.05
C GLY A 335 6.26 -27.53 -9.77
N THR A 336 7.11 -27.85 -10.76
CA THR A 336 7.41 -26.92 -11.85
C THR A 336 6.19 -26.80 -12.71
N THR A 337 5.33 -25.85 -12.41
CA THR A 337 4.26 -25.52 -13.33
C THR A 337 4.03 -24.03 -13.30
N VAL A 338 4.08 -23.46 -14.47
CA VAL A 338 3.29 -22.30 -14.79
C VAL A 338 1.90 -22.64 -14.27
N SER A 339 1.55 -22.18 -13.08
CA SER A 339 0.18 -22.21 -12.62
C SER A 339 -0.59 -21.30 -13.56
N THR A 340 -1.11 -21.86 -14.63
CA THR A 340 -2.23 -21.23 -15.31
C THR A 340 -3.33 -21.22 -14.26
N ILE A 341 -3.43 -20.12 -13.52
CA ILE A 341 -4.55 -19.91 -12.60
C ILE A 341 -5.77 -19.77 -13.52
N THR A 342 -6.46 -20.87 -13.72
CA THR A 342 -7.72 -20.83 -14.42
C THR A 342 -8.77 -20.39 -13.41
N GLN A 343 -8.99 -19.10 -13.33
CA GLN A 343 -10.08 -18.54 -12.57
C GLN A 343 -11.38 -18.71 -13.38
N THR A 344 -12.23 -19.60 -12.95
CA THR A 344 -13.59 -19.72 -13.50
C THR A 344 -14.56 -19.13 -12.49
N VAL A 345 -14.90 -17.86 -12.63
CA VAL A 345 -15.94 -17.24 -11.81
C VAL A 345 -17.30 -17.72 -12.30
N THR A 346 -18.06 -18.33 -11.39
CA THR A 346 -19.41 -18.88 -11.66
C THR A 346 -20.51 -18.03 -11.06
N GLY A 347 -20.22 -17.22 -10.05
CA GLY A 347 -21.22 -16.44 -9.33
C GLY A 347 -20.64 -15.30 -8.48
N ILE A 348 -21.47 -14.75 -7.63
CA ILE A 348 -21.13 -13.73 -6.65
C ILE A 348 -21.84 -14.06 -5.34
N SER A 349 -21.14 -13.92 -4.22
CA SER A 349 -21.68 -13.97 -2.86
C SER A 349 -21.73 -12.57 -2.30
N VAL A 350 -22.84 -12.20 -1.67
CA VAL A 350 -23.01 -10.94 -0.96
C VAL A 350 -23.47 -11.26 0.44
N THR A 351 -22.70 -10.89 1.44
CA THR A 351 -22.97 -11.18 2.85
C THR A 351 -22.99 -9.91 3.67
N ALA A 352 -23.85 -9.87 4.67
CA ALA A 352 -23.87 -8.80 5.67
C ALA A 352 -23.29 -9.35 6.98
N ASP A 353 -22.51 -8.54 7.70
CA ASP A 353 -21.90 -8.93 8.98
C ASP A 353 -22.94 -9.35 10.01
N THR A 354 -24.14 -8.76 9.92
CA THR A 354 -25.29 -9.09 10.77
C THR A 354 -26.57 -9.15 9.93
N ALA A 355 -27.41 -10.15 10.20
CA ALA A 355 -28.72 -10.27 9.57
C ALA A 355 -29.77 -9.30 10.14
N THR A 356 -29.49 -8.74 11.33
CA THR A 356 -30.37 -7.77 12.00
C THR A 356 -29.57 -6.62 12.57
N ALA A 357 -30.10 -5.38 12.47
CA ALA A 357 -29.42 -4.19 12.92
C ALA A 357 -30.41 -3.14 13.45
N ASP A 358 -29.98 -2.27 14.35
CA ASP A 358 -30.81 -1.21 14.87
C ASP A 358 -30.91 -0.04 13.88
N ALA A 359 -32.02 0.72 13.92
CA ALA A 359 -32.14 1.95 13.16
C ALA A 359 -31.08 2.97 13.60
N GLY A 360 -30.26 3.47 12.65
CA GLY A 360 -29.16 4.38 12.91
C GLY A 360 -27.82 3.69 13.14
N SER A 361 -27.72 2.37 12.94
CA SER A 361 -26.46 1.60 12.98
C SER A 361 -25.86 1.40 11.59
N ASP A 362 -24.63 0.94 11.59
CA ASP A 362 -23.83 0.62 10.40
C ASP A 362 -23.63 -0.90 10.31
N VAL A 363 -23.70 -1.45 9.10
CA VAL A 363 -23.52 -2.89 8.82
C VAL A 363 -22.53 -3.07 7.68
N GLY A 364 -21.47 -3.86 7.88
CA GLY A 364 -20.53 -4.21 6.82
C GLY A 364 -21.15 -5.15 5.79
N ILE A 365 -20.95 -4.84 4.51
CA ILE A 365 -21.38 -5.67 3.37
C ILE A 365 -20.13 -6.18 2.66
N THR A 366 -19.94 -7.49 2.67
CA THR A 366 -18.84 -8.15 1.97
C THR A 366 -19.35 -8.75 0.67
N VAL A 367 -18.61 -8.48 -0.41
CA VAL A 367 -18.88 -8.99 -1.76
C VAL A 367 -17.72 -9.87 -2.18
N ALA A 368 -17.98 -11.09 -2.60
CA ALA A 368 -16.98 -12.02 -3.10
C ALA A 368 -17.44 -12.69 -4.39
N LEU A 369 -16.53 -12.83 -5.35
CA LEU A 369 -16.78 -13.62 -6.56
C LEU A 369 -16.54 -15.10 -6.25
N THR A 370 -17.52 -15.94 -6.51
CA THR A 370 -17.48 -17.38 -6.26
C THR A 370 -17.10 -18.13 -7.52
N GLY A 371 -16.27 -19.15 -7.39
CA GLY A 371 -15.85 -19.95 -8.54
C GLY A 371 -14.73 -20.92 -8.19
N THR A 372 -14.19 -21.59 -9.19
CA THR A 372 -13.04 -22.48 -9.03
C THR A 372 -11.77 -21.70 -9.35
N ILE A 373 -10.91 -21.52 -8.37
CA ILE A 373 -9.55 -21.01 -8.55
C ILE A 373 -8.63 -22.20 -8.41
N THR A 374 -7.83 -22.50 -9.44
CA THR A 374 -6.99 -23.72 -9.47
C THR A 374 -5.87 -23.73 -8.41
N ALA A 375 -5.61 -22.60 -7.75
CA ALA A 375 -4.57 -22.50 -6.71
C ALA A 375 -5.13 -22.68 -5.29
N ASN A 376 -6.32 -22.17 -5.00
CA ASN A 376 -7.02 -22.28 -3.71
C ASN A 376 -8.52 -22.20 -3.98
N ASP A 377 -9.33 -22.99 -3.27
CA ASP A 377 -10.81 -22.94 -3.35
C ASP A 377 -11.40 -21.68 -2.67
N ASP A 378 -10.62 -20.63 -2.50
CA ASP A 378 -11.04 -19.42 -1.82
C ASP A 378 -11.77 -18.45 -2.76
N ASP A 379 -12.84 -17.86 -2.26
CA ASP A 379 -13.59 -16.82 -2.96
C ASP A 379 -12.74 -15.54 -3.12
N ILE A 380 -12.86 -14.88 -4.27
CA ILE A 380 -12.18 -13.59 -4.51
C ILE A 380 -13.01 -12.49 -3.86
N VAL A 381 -12.51 -11.90 -2.78
CA VAL A 381 -13.14 -10.74 -2.16
C VAL A 381 -13.04 -9.54 -3.09
N VAL A 382 -14.18 -8.97 -3.44
CA VAL A 382 -14.26 -7.76 -4.27
C VAL A 382 -14.05 -6.55 -3.37
N ALA A 383 -13.13 -5.64 -3.75
CA ALA A 383 -12.99 -4.39 -3.05
C ALA A 383 -14.33 -3.61 -3.03
N PRO A 384 -14.77 -3.05 -1.90
CA PRO A 384 -16.08 -2.42 -1.79
C PRO A 384 -16.35 -1.35 -2.83
N ASN A 385 -15.33 -0.57 -3.20
CA ASN A 385 -15.40 0.45 -4.24
C ASN A 385 -15.44 -0.10 -5.69
N ALA A 386 -15.19 -1.39 -5.89
CA ALA A 386 -15.29 -2.06 -7.19
C ALA A 386 -16.68 -2.68 -7.42
N ALA A 387 -17.54 -2.66 -6.41
CA ALA A 387 -18.93 -3.08 -6.51
C ALA A 387 -19.85 -1.86 -6.58
N THR A 388 -20.97 -2.00 -7.29
CA THR A 388 -22.08 -1.02 -7.26
C THR A 388 -23.22 -1.60 -6.43
N TYR A 389 -23.86 -0.76 -5.64
CA TYR A 389 -24.90 -1.17 -4.70
C TYR A 389 -26.24 -0.52 -5.03
N GLU A 390 -27.29 -1.35 -5.07
CA GLU A 390 -28.67 -0.91 -5.18
C GLU A 390 -29.43 -1.34 -3.92
N LEU A 391 -30.20 -0.45 -3.34
CA LEU A 391 -31.00 -0.73 -2.15
C LEU A 391 -32.47 -0.77 -2.49
N SER A 392 -33.17 -1.74 -1.91
CA SER A 392 -34.64 -1.79 -1.87
C SER A 392 -35.08 -2.22 -0.47
N ALA A 393 -36.29 -1.88 -0.08
CA ALA A 393 -36.79 -2.28 1.23
C ALA A 393 -38.28 -2.61 1.19
N VAL A 394 -38.70 -3.51 2.09
CA VAL A 394 -40.09 -3.82 2.34
C VAL A 394 -40.36 -3.68 3.86
N ASP A 395 -41.58 -3.24 4.20
CA ASP A 395 -42.01 -3.21 5.60
C ASP A 395 -42.32 -4.60 6.16
N GLY A 396 -42.61 -4.72 7.44
CA GLY A 396 -42.92 -5.99 8.10
C GLY A 396 -44.14 -6.74 7.51
N ASN A 397 -44.89 -6.13 6.62
CA ASN A 397 -46.04 -6.71 5.92
C ASN A 397 -45.72 -7.06 4.46
N GLY A 398 -44.45 -6.88 4.04
CA GLY A 398 -44.00 -7.15 2.66
C GLY A 398 -44.36 -6.05 1.65
N LYS A 399 -44.84 -4.88 2.09
CA LYS A 399 -45.10 -3.77 1.20
C LYS A 399 -43.85 -2.93 0.97
N ALA A 400 -43.61 -2.46 -0.25
CA ALA A 400 -42.49 -1.60 -0.59
C ALA A 400 -42.35 -0.42 0.38
N TYR A 401 -41.16 -0.23 0.93
CA TYR A 401 -40.78 0.84 1.84
C TYR A 401 -39.78 1.78 1.16
N GLU A 402 -40.06 3.06 1.13
CA GLU A 402 -39.18 4.07 0.55
C GLU A 402 -38.04 4.40 1.53
N LEU A 403 -36.81 4.08 1.12
CA LEU A 403 -35.60 4.46 1.87
C LEU A 403 -35.24 5.92 1.59
N THR A 404 -34.83 6.63 2.63
CA THR A 404 -34.27 7.98 2.47
C THR A 404 -32.85 7.92 1.94
N ALA A 405 -32.35 8.98 1.30
CA ALA A 405 -30.97 9.08 0.79
C ALA A 405 -29.88 8.92 1.86
N VAL A 406 -30.25 8.98 3.15
CA VAL A 406 -29.34 8.73 4.28
C VAL A 406 -29.05 7.22 4.42
N THR A 407 -30.01 6.35 4.02
CA THR A 407 -29.79 4.91 3.99
C THR A 407 -29.10 4.56 2.69
N ARG A 408 -27.83 4.25 2.77
CA ARG A 408 -26.98 3.97 1.61
C ARG A 408 -25.85 3.02 1.97
N VAL A 409 -25.27 2.36 1.00
CA VAL A 409 -23.96 1.71 1.13
C VAL A 409 -22.89 2.70 0.64
N ASP A 410 -21.87 2.92 1.43
CA ASP A 410 -20.74 3.80 1.08
C ASP A 410 -19.67 3.09 0.24
N GLU A 411 -18.63 3.84 -0.12
CA GLU A 411 -17.48 3.34 -0.89
C GLU A 411 -16.62 2.28 -0.13
N TYR A 412 -16.84 2.15 1.17
CA TYR A 412 -16.16 1.14 2.02
C TYR A 412 -17.00 -0.12 2.21
N GLY A 413 -18.18 -0.19 1.57
CA GLY A 413 -19.09 -1.32 1.72
C GLY A 413 -19.88 -1.31 3.03
N ILE A 414 -20.01 -0.15 3.68
CA ILE A 414 -20.78 -0.02 4.92
C ILE A 414 -22.18 0.47 4.59
N LEU A 415 -23.19 -0.33 4.97
CA LEU A 415 -24.59 0.05 4.90
C LEU A 415 -24.93 0.93 6.11
N HIS A 416 -25.14 2.22 5.88
CA HIS A 416 -25.65 3.18 6.86
C HIS A 416 -27.16 3.11 6.90
N ILE A 417 -27.73 2.80 8.06
CA ILE A 417 -29.19 2.72 8.23
C ILE A 417 -29.68 4.00 8.89
N SER A 418 -30.62 4.70 8.24
CA SER A 418 -31.21 5.90 8.85
C SER A 418 -32.00 5.57 10.10
N ARG A 419 -31.91 6.42 11.13
CA ARG A 419 -32.72 6.33 12.37
C ARG A 419 -34.23 6.41 12.15
N LYS A 420 -34.66 6.81 10.95
CA LYS A 420 -36.08 6.92 10.58
C LYS A 420 -36.64 5.65 9.96
N VAL A 421 -35.84 4.65 9.71
CA VAL A 421 -36.31 3.36 9.19
C VAL A 421 -37.10 2.65 10.27
N ALA A 422 -38.32 2.23 9.93
CA ALA A 422 -39.22 1.58 10.87
C ALA A 422 -38.70 0.17 11.25
N SER A 423 -38.90 -0.21 12.52
CA SER A 423 -38.64 -1.59 12.98
C SER A 423 -39.46 -2.59 12.17
N GLY A 424 -38.87 -3.74 11.87
CA GLY A 424 -39.46 -4.76 11.00
C GLY A 424 -39.22 -4.54 9.51
N THR A 425 -38.60 -3.42 9.11
CA THR A 425 -38.24 -3.18 7.69
C THR A 425 -37.09 -4.10 7.28
N VAL A 426 -37.24 -4.81 6.16
CA VAL A 426 -36.20 -5.62 5.56
C VAL A 426 -35.55 -4.85 4.41
N ILE A 427 -34.27 -4.49 4.59
CA ILE A 427 -33.46 -3.82 3.56
C ILE A 427 -32.75 -4.90 2.75
N THR A 428 -32.97 -4.89 1.44
CA THR A 428 -32.25 -5.76 0.49
C THR A 428 -31.13 -4.95 -0.17
N VAL A 429 -29.92 -5.39 0.01
CA VAL A 429 -28.72 -4.84 -0.65
C VAL A 429 -28.41 -5.73 -1.84
N LYS A 430 -28.50 -5.20 -3.04
CA LYS A 430 -28.05 -5.86 -4.27
C LYS A 430 -26.69 -5.28 -4.64
N ALA A 431 -25.67 -6.12 -4.66
CA ALA A 431 -24.35 -5.75 -5.14
C ALA A 431 -24.11 -6.31 -6.54
N THR A 432 -23.45 -5.51 -7.36
CA THR A 432 -23.09 -5.88 -8.74
C THR A 432 -21.60 -5.62 -8.93
N ALA A 433 -20.86 -6.64 -9.37
CA ALA A 433 -19.44 -6.55 -9.67
C ALA A 433 -19.16 -7.07 -11.08
N THR A 434 -18.22 -6.43 -11.76
CA THR A 434 -17.75 -6.83 -13.08
C THR A 434 -16.45 -7.60 -12.95
N TYR A 435 -16.44 -8.81 -13.48
CA TYR A 435 -15.24 -9.62 -13.60
C TYR A 435 -14.76 -9.63 -15.04
N VAL A 436 -13.50 -9.34 -15.25
CA VAL A 436 -12.82 -9.47 -16.54
C VAL A 436 -11.99 -10.75 -16.49
N ASN A 437 -12.37 -11.75 -17.27
CA ASN A 437 -11.62 -13.00 -17.31
C ASN A 437 -10.28 -12.80 -18.06
N PRO A 438 -9.34 -13.74 -17.92
CA PRO A 438 -8.03 -13.66 -18.58
C PRO A 438 -8.08 -13.51 -20.11
N SER A 439 -9.17 -13.90 -20.74
CA SER A 439 -9.39 -13.73 -22.20
C SER A 439 -9.87 -12.31 -22.58
N GLY A 440 -10.00 -11.40 -21.59
CA GLY A 440 -10.48 -10.04 -21.81
C GLY A 440 -11.99 -9.89 -21.94
N THR A 441 -12.76 -10.98 -21.75
CA THR A 441 -14.23 -10.92 -21.78
C THR A 441 -14.74 -10.49 -20.40
N SER A 442 -15.49 -9.41 -20.34
CA SER A 442 -16.12 -8.95 -19.10
C SER A 442 -17.46 -9.62 -18.90
N LYS A 443 -17.74 -10.03 -17.66
CA LYS A 443 -19.04 -10.56 -17.23
C LYS A 443 -19.48 -9.87 -15.96
N VAL A 444 -20.73 -9.46 -15.91
CA VAL A 444 -21.33 -8.81 -14.75
C VAL A 444 -22.04 -9.87 -13.92
N TYR A 445 -21.75 -9.88 -12.63
CA TYR A 445 -22.39 -10.73 -11.63
C TYR A 445 -23.16 -9.86 -10.65
N SER A 446 -24.33 -10.30 -10.21
CA SER A 446 -25.09 -9.62 -9.18
C SER A 446 -25.60 -10.62 -8.14
N GLY A 447 -25.57 -10.21 -6.89
CA GLY A 447 -26.07 -10.98 -5.75
C GLY A 447 -26.79 -10.08 -4.76
N THR A 448 -27.51 -10.66 -3.82
CA THR A 448 -28.30 -9.92 -2.84
C THR A 448 -28.07 -10.45 -1.43
N THR A 449 -28.10 -9.56 -0.45
CA THR A 449 -28.22 -9.89 0.98
C THR A 449 -29.31 -9.05 1.62
N THR A 450 -29.80 -9.47 2.78
CA THR A 450 -30.86 -8.75 3.49
C THR A 450 -30.45 -8.44 4.92
N VAL A 451 -30.85 -7.26 5.38
CA VAL A 451 -30.69 -6.82 6.76
C VAL A 451 -32.05 -6.37 7.28
N THR A 452 -32.48 -6.96 8.39
CA THR A 452 -33.75 -6.60 9.04
C THR A 452 -33.50 -5.57 10.14
N VAL A 453 -34.25 -4.47 10.10
CA VAL A 453 -34.16 -3.40 11.12
C VAL A 453 -34.99 -3.80 12.35
N LYS A 454 -34.36 -3.70 13.53
CA LYS A 454 -35.03 -3.99 14.81
C LYS A 454 -35.78 -2.81 15.36
#